data_1130e3e0934ad254fef7f77bc407c27c
#
_entry.id   1130e3e0934ad254fef7f77bc407c27c
#
_cell.length_a   1.000
_cell.length_b   1.000
_cell.length_c   1.000
_cell.angle_alpha   90.00
_cell.angle_beta   90.00
_cell.angle_gamma   90.00
#
_symmetry.space_group_name_H-M   'P 1'
#
loop_
_entity.id
_entity.type
_entity.pdbx_description
1 polymer ?
#
loop_
_entity_poly.entity_id
_entity_poly.type
_entity_poly.pdbx_seq_one_letter_code
_entity_poly.pdbx_strand_id
1 'polypeptide(L)'
;MTNSKTIKTNRRLGRRLILVLALGVATVFMAAPASGLAASTFGAKLNKNIQPSNSTPAQPCTMPAKSCTRIEMDAYNNAGHERAPKDGVIKKVKLIAGGPGHFKLQIAEAKPGKDKGRVVRNGPRIDYNGQPNGNSLTYDVESFPVHVPVEKGQYLAISAKKTSMLRCSSGGPNQFLFTPALSPGGPFQTLSYTDGCWLLLEAVYQ
;
A
#
# COMPACT_ATOMS: atom_id res chain seq x y z
N MET A 1 -1.62 -42.94 65.21
CA MET A 1 -2.39 -44.16 64.84
C MET A 1 -2.22 -44.32 63.37
N THR A 2 -1.18 -44.99 62.96
CA THR A 2 -0.98 -46.29 62.30
C THR A 2 -2.14 -46.71 61.39
N ASN A 3 -1.88 -46.82 60.08
CA ASN A 3 -1.87 -48.13 59.45
C ASN A 3 -1.28 -48.08 58.04
N SER A 4 -0.14 -48.74 57.96
CA SER A 4 0.54 -49.22 56.78
C SER A 4 -0.21 -50.40 56.18
N LYS A 5 -0.34 -50.50 54.85
CA LYS A 5 -0.56 -51.78 54.18
C LYS A 5 0.28 -51.88 52.92
N THR A 6 1.35 -52.56 53.07
CA THR A 6 2.19 -53.21 52.05
C THR A 6 1.41 -54.34 51.40
N ILE A 7 1.42 -54.44 50.07
CA ILE A 7 1.13 -55.66 49.36
C ILE A 7 2.21 -55.91 48.33
N LYS A 8 2.80 -57.10 48.47
CA LYS A 8 3.89 -57.63 47.69
C LYS A 8 3.41 -58.33 46.40
N THR A 9 4.29 -58.23 45.40
CA THR A 9 4.71 -59.21 44.43
C THR A 9 3.68 -60.05 43.63
N ASN A 10 3.83 -60.04 42.29
CA ASN A 10 4.34 -61.31 41.67
C ASN A 10 4.82 -61.06 40.21
N ARG A 11 6.01 -61.59 39.99
CA ARG A 11 6.67 -61.79 38.69
C ARG A 11 5.89 -62.74 37.82
N ARG A 12 5.75 -62.48 36.53
CA ARG A 12 5.88 -63.57 35.52
C ARG A 12 6.47 -63.00 34.22
N LEU A 13 7.63 -63.57 33.90
CA LEU A 13 8.28 -63.48 32.58
C LEU A 13 7.33 -64.00 31.49
N GLY A 14 7.18 -63.25 30.42
CA GLY A 14 6.62 -63.75 29.18
C GLY A 14 7.38 -63.10 28.02
N ARG A 15 8.45 -63.76 27.59
CA ARG A 15 9.13 -63.50 26.33
C ARG A 15 8.11 -63.68 25.21
N ARG A 16 7.68 -62.61 24.56
CA ARG A 16 7.08 -62.68 23.23
C ARG A 16 7.86 -61.75 22.32
N LEU A 17 8.59 -62.39 21.43
CA LEU A 17 9.29 -61.84 20.31
C LEU A 17 8.22 -61.22 19.38
N ILE A 18 8.08 -59.89 19.34
CA ILE A 18 7.24 -59.22 18.37
C ILE A 18 8.19 -58.67 17.31
N LEU A 19 8.14 -59.34 16.15
CA LEU A 19 8.76 -58.87 14.92
C LEU A 19 8.01 -57.62 14.45
N VAL A 20 8.59 -56.46 14.65
CA VAL A 20 8.02 -55.19 14.12
C VAL A 20 8.53 -55.03 12.71
N LEU A 21 7.69 -55.35 11.73
CA LEU A 21 7.87 -54.91 10.34
C LEU A 21 7.72 -53.41 10.30
N ALA A 22 8.82 -52.68 10.18
CA ALA A 22 8.81 -51.25 9.89
C ALA A 22 8.43 -51.05 8.42
N LEU A 23 7.14 -50.83 8.14
CA LEU A 23 6.71 -50.26 6.86
C LEU A 23 7.12 -48.79 6.87
N GLY A 24 8.19 -48.47 6.16
CA GLY A 24 8.60 -47.09 5.88
C GLY A 24 7.60 -46.44 4.92
N VAL A 25 6.67 -45.67 5.46
CA VAL A 25 5.85 -44.76 4.66
C VAL A 25 6.73 -43.57 4.25
N ALA A 26 7.28 -43.62 3.04
CA ALA A 26 7.93 -42.49 2.43
C ALA A 26 6.86 -41.45 2.11
N THR A 27 6.67 -40.48 3.00
CA THR A 27 5.86 -39.27 2.73
C THR A 27 6.60 -38.44 1.71
N VAL A 28 6.23 -38.59 0.44
CA VAL A 28 6.64 -37.65 -0.61
C VAL A 28 5.94 -36.31 -0.33
N PHE A 29 6.68 -35.40 0.31
CA PHE A 29 6.28 -33.99 0.36
C PHE A 29 6.31 -33.45 -1.07
N MET A 30 5.16 -33.47 -1.77
CA MET A 30 4.97 -32.67 -2.96
C MET A 30 4.97 -31.21 -2.49
N ALA A 31 6.11 -30.53 -2.60
CA ALA A 31 6.19 -29.08 -2.51
C ALA A 31 5.30 -28.53 -3.64
N ALA A 32 4.08 -28.15 -3.32
CA ALA A 32 3.24 -27.40 -4.26
C ALA A 32 4.04 -26.16 -4.68
N PRO A 33 4.20 -25.88 -5.99
CA PRO A 33 4.84 -24.67 -6.43
C PRO A 33 4.05 -23.51 -5.81
N ALA A 34 4.72 -22.69 -5.01
CA ALA A 34 4.15 -21.45 -4.54
C ALA A 34 3.78 -20.66 -5.79
N SER A 35 2.50 -20.63 -6.12
CA SER A 35 1.96 -19.82 -7.22
C SER A 35 2.30 -18.38 -6.87
N GLY A 36 3.42 -17.87 -7.38
CA GLY A 36 3.82 -16.49 -7.20
C GLY A 36 2.69 -15.64 -7.73
N LEU A 37 1.91 -15.03 -6.83
CA LEU A 37 0.87 -14.09 -7.23
C LEU A 37 1.53 -13.01 -8.07
N ALA A 38 1.17 -12.94 -9.35
CA ALA A 38 1.69 -11.91 -10.25
C ALA A 38 1.43 -10.54 -9.60
N ALA A 39 2.48 -9.75 -9.52
CA ALA A 39 2.37 -8.40 -9.01
C ALA A 39 1.43 -7.60 -9.90
N SER A 40 0.43 -6.96 -9.31
CA SER A 40 -0.50 -6.08 -9.98
C SER A 40 -0.20 -4.64 -9.60
N THR A 41 -0.66 -3.67 -10.41
CA THR A 41 -0.48 -2.24 -10.12
C THR A 41 -1.80 -1.51 -10.16
N PHE A 42 -1.88 -0.40 -9.41
CA PHE A 42 -2.93 0.61 -9.52
C PHE A 42 -2.37 2.00 -9.20
N GLY A 43 -3.11 3.05 -9.52
CA GLY A 43 -2.61 4.41 -9.54
C GLY A 43 -2.00 4.77 -10.89
N ALA A 44 -1.19 5.80 -10.95
CA ALA A 44 -0.58 6.28 -12.18
C ALA A 44 0.28 5.21 -12.88
N LYS A 45 0.27 5.21 -14.22
CA LYS A 45 1.21 4.40 -15.01
C LYS A 45 2.48 5.20 -15.26
N LEU A 46 3.52 4.89 -14.50
CA LEU A 46 4.76 5.65 -14.51
C LEU A 46 5.78 5.12 -15.53
N ASN A 47 6.34 6.04 -16.30
CA ASN A 47 7.46 5.78 -17.20
C ASN A 47 8.44 6.98 -17.17
N LYS A 48 9.61 6.83 -17.81
CA LYS A 48 10.69 7.85 -17.82
C LYS A 48 10.34 9.15 -18.57
N ASN A 49 9.22 9.19 -19.28
CA ASN A 49 8.86 10.34 -20.11
C ASN A 49 7.82 11.25 -19.45
N ILE A 50 7.46 10.99 -18.21
CA ILE A 50 6.50 11.80 -17.47
C ILE A 50 7.27 12.95 -16.79
N GLN A 51 6.81 14.17 -17.04
CA GLN A 51 7.25 15.36 -16.32
C GLN A 51 6.24 15.71 -15.25
N PRO A 52 6.68 15.95 -14.00
CA PRO A 52 5.85 16.65 -13.03
C PRO A 52 5.46 18.04 -13.54
N SER A 53 4.48 18.66 -12.94
CA SER A 53 4.07 20.00 -13.30
C SER A 53 5.23 20.99 -13.17
N ASN A 54 5.54 21.69 -14.25
CA ASN A 54 6.65 22.67 -14.31
C ASN A 54 6.28 24.03 -13.68
N SER A 55 5.02 24.27 -13.35
CA SER A 55 4.57 25.58 -12.88
C SER A 55 5.03 25.93 -11.48
N THR A 56 5.32 24.92 -10.67
CA THR A 56 5.95 25.08 -9.34
C THR A 56 6.58 23.75 -8.93
N PRO A 57 7.86 23.73 -8.52
CA PRO A 57 8.52 22.49 -8.12
C PRO A 57 7.87 21.81 -6.89
N ALA A 58 7.00 22.51 -6.20
CA ALA A 58 6.20 21.94 -5.11
C ALA A 58 4.93 22.75 -4.92
N GLN A 59 3.78 22.09 -5.10
CA GLN A 59 2.49 22.71 -4.84
C GLN A 59 2.11 22.60 -3.35
N PRO A 60 1.95 23.73 -2.65
CA PRO A 60 1.55 23.74 -1.26
C PRO A 60 0.10 23.31 -1.09
N CYS A 61 -0.24 22.84 0.10
CA CYS A 61 -1.64 22.81 0.52
C CYS A 61 -2.13 24.24 0.71
N THR A 62 -3.39 24.51 0.36
CA THR A 62 -3.96 25.85 0.52
C THR A 62 -3.93 26.31 1.97
N MET A 63 -3.56 27.56 2.16
CA MET A 63 -3.48 28.21 3.48
C MET A 63 -4.85 28.23 4.19
N PRO A 64 -4.91 28.13 5.51
CA PRO A 64 -3.79 28.15 6.47
C PRO A 64 -3.32 26.77 6.93
N ALA A 65 -3.69 25.68 6.26
CA ALA A 65 -3.44 24.35 6.73
C ALA A 65 -1.94 24.00 6.74
N LYS A 66 -1.50 23.32 7.81
CA LYS A 66 -0.15 22.81 7.93
C LYS A 66 0.12 21.62 7.00
N SER A 67 -0.92 20.87 6.63
CA SER A 67 -0.90 19.74 5.68
C SER A 67 -2.30 19.51 5.09
N CYS A 68 -2.35 18.82 3.97
CA CYS A 68 -3.59 18.35 3.36
C CYS A 68 -3.50 16.87 3.00
N THR A 69 -4.65 16.22 2.86
CA THR A 69 -4.76 14.92 2.21
C THR A 69 -5.17 15.13 0.75
N ARG A 70 -4.46 14.46 -0.16
CA ARG A 70 -4.80 14.36 -1.57
C ARG A 70 -5.15 12.92 -1.88
N ILE A 71 -6.38 12.67 -2.36
CA ILE A 71 -6.83 11.36 -2.82
C ILE A 71 -6.80 11.38 -4.35
N GLU A 72 -6.14 10.39 -4.95
CA GLU A 72 -6.08 10.21 -6.39
C GLU A 72 -7.42 9.66 -6.89
N MET A 73 -8.17 10.46 -7.61
CA MET A 73 -9.50 10.11 -8.12
C MET A 73 -9.47 9.65 -9.56
N ASP A 74 -8.40 9.97 -10.29
CA ASP A 74 -8.12 9.53 -11.65
C ASP A 74 -6.63 9.23 -11.79
N ALA A 75 -6.29 8.09 -12.37
CA ALA A 75 -4.92 7.63 -12.47
C ALA A 75 -4.27 8.10 -13.78
N TYR A 76 -3.18 8.86 -13.67
CA TYR A 76 -2.45 9.36 -14.84
C TYR A 76 -2.02 8.23 -15.79
N ASN A 77 -2.43 8.32 -17.07
CA ASN A 77 -2.20 7.30 -18.12
C ASN A 77 -2.65 5.88 -17.74
N ASN A 78 -3.61 5.75 -16.83
CA ASN A 78 -4.07 4.45 -16.34
C ASN A 78 -5.57 4.48 -15.96
N ALA A 79 -6.39 5.08 -16.82
CA ALA A 79 -7.82 5.24 -16.59
C ALA A 79 -8.49 3.93 -16.17
N GLY A 80 -9.32 3.96 -15.13
CA GLY A 80 -9.96 2.79 -14.55
C GLY A 80 -9.12 2.01 -13.55
N HIS A 81 -7.88 2.41 -13.30
CA HIS A 81 -6.97 1.80 -12.33
C HIS A 81 -6.64 2.72 -11.14
N GLU A 82 -7.44 3.72 -10.88
CA GLU A 82 -7.29 4.64 -9.74
C GLU A 82 -7.52 3.95 -8.39
N ARG A 83 -8.17 2.76 -8.41
CA ARG A 83 -8.53 1.99 -7.22
C ARG A 83 -7.88 0.62 -7.21
N ALA A 84 -7.66 0.10 -6.01
CA ALA A 84 -7.24 -1.29 -5.83
C ALA A 84 -8.31 -2.23 -6.43
N PRO A 85 -7.97 -3.09 -7.40
CA PRO A 85 -8.95 -3.96 -8.08
C PRO A 85 -9.34 -5.17 -7.22
N LYS A 86 -8.57 -5.51 -6.21
CA LYS A 86 -8.82 -6.60 -5.23
C LYS A 86 -8.15 -6.28 -3.90
N ASP A 87 -8.48 -7.04 -2.87
CA ASP A 87 -7.77 -7.02 -1.59
C ASP A 87 -6.34 -7.51 -1.76
N GLY A 88 -5.41 -6.95 -0.98
CA GLY A 88 -4.01 -7.33 -1.04
C GLY A 88 -3.12 -6.49 -0.14
N VAL A 89 -1.82 -6.56 -0.41
CA VAL A 89 -0.80 -5.78 0.32
C VAL A 89 0.07 -5.04 -0.68
N ILE A 90 0.11 -3.72 -0.56
CA ILE A 90 1.06 -2.90 -1.33
C ILE A 90 2.47 -3.22 -0.82
N LYS A 91 3.31 -3.73 -1.71
CA LYS A 91 4.71 -4.13 -1.41
C LYS A 91 5.70 -3.05 -1.81
N LYS A 92 5.30 -2.20 -2.72
CA LYS A 92 6.13 -1.12 -3.24
C LYS A 92 5.25 0.03 -3.71
N VAL A 93 5.71 1.24 -3.52
CA VAL A 93 5.20 2.40 -4.25
C VAL A 93 6.29 2.93 -5.15
N LYS A 94 5.88 3.40 -6.32
CA LYS A 94 6.74 4.11 -7.26
C LYS A 94 6.21 5.53 -7.41
N LEU A 95 7.10 6.48 -7.64
CA LEU A 95 6.71 7.85 -7.88
C LEU A 95 7.66 8.56 -8.85
N ILE A 96 7.17 9.64 -9.44
CA ILE A 96 7.97 10.63 -10.14
C ILE A 96 7.71 11.99 -9.48
N ALA A 97 8.79 12.71 -9.16
CA ALA A 97 8.70 14.02 -8.52
C ALA A 97 9.64 15.04 -9.17
N GLY A 98 9.22 16.30 -9.22
CA GLY A 98 10.00 17.40 -9.80
C GLY A 98 10.99 18.05 -8.84
N GLY A 99 11.25 17.47 -7.69
CA GLY A 99 12.19 17.95 -6.69
C GLY A 99 12.05 17.19 -5.37
N PRO A 100 12.96 17.38 -4.41
CA PRO A 100 12.97 16.64 -3.17
C PRO A 100 11.77 16.97 -2.28
N GLY A 101 11.35 15.98 -1.49
CA GLY A 101 10.24 16.17 -0.58
C GLY A 101 9.92 14.93 0.23
N HIS A 102 8.80 15.00 0.92
CA HIS A 102 8.28 13.87 1.66
C HIS A 102 6.76 13.92 1.76
N PHE A 103 6.18 12.76 1.96
CA PHE A 103 4.76 12.61 2.29
C PHE A 103 4.55 11.41 3.20
N LYS A 104 3.39 11.34 3.82
CA LYS A 104 2.90 10.12 4.44
C LYS A 104 1.97 9.44 3.46
N LEU A 105 2.26 8.18 3.10
CA LEU A 105 1.36 7.36 2.32
C LEU A 105 0.06 7.15 3.10
N GLN A 106 -1.07 7.20 2.43
CA GLN A 106 -2.38 6.95 3.00
C GLN A 106 -3.19 6.05 2.07
N ILE A 107 -4.08 5.27 2.66
CA ILE A 107 -5.12 4.54 1.94
C ILE A 107 -6.45 5.18 2.28
N ALA A 108 -7.23 5.47 1.26
CA ALA A 108 -8.46 6.24 1.39
C ALA A 108 -9.66 5.56 0.74
N GLU A 109 -10.83 5.93 1.19
CA GLU A 109 -12.10 5.69 0.53
C GLU A 109 -12.69 7.01 0.08
N ALA A 110 -13.33 7.02 -1.07
CA ALA A 110 -14.01 8.18 -1.58
C ALA A 110 -15.42 7.84 -2.08
N LYS A 111 -16.31 8.82 -2.03
CA LYS A 111 -17.66 8.80 -2.60
C LYS A 111 -17.76 9.93 -3.61
N PRO A 112 -17.32 9.73 -4.88
CA PRO A 112 -17.22 10.80 -5.87
C PRO A 112 -18.54 11.57 -6.05
N GLY A 113 -19.65 10.87 -6.21
CA GLY A 113 -20.96 11.50 -6.38
C GLY A 113 -21.51 12.25 -5.15
N LYS A 114 -20.77 12.28 -4.04
CA LYS A 114 -21.10 13.02 -2.81
C LYS A 114 -19.96 13.92 -2.35
N ASP A 115 -18.89 14.01 -3.13
CA ASP A 115 -17.70 14.82 -2.85
C ASP A 115 -17.15 14.59 -1.44
N LYS A 116 -17.07 13.32 -1.02
CA LYS A 116 -16.64 12.92 0.32
C LYS A 116 -15.51 11.89 0.26
N GLY A 117 -14.61 11.98 1.23
CA GLY A 117 -13.56 11.00 1.43
C GLY A 117 -13.20 10.80 2.90
N ARG A 118 -12.52 9.71 3.17
CA ARG A 118 -11.89 9.44 4.46
C ARG A 118 -10.59 8.67 4.26
N VAL A 119 -9.68 8.82 5.20
CA VAL A 119 -8.48 7.97 5.28
C VAL A 119 -8.82 6.77 6.14
N VAL A 120 -8.59 5.57 5.64
CA VAL A 120 -8.80 4.32 6.39
C VAL A 120 -7.55 3.90 7.14
N ARG A 121 -6.36 4.17 6.56
CA ARG A 121 -5.08 3.89 7.24
C ARG A 121 -3.94 4.78 6.76
N ASN A 122 -2.94 4.93 7.60
CA ASN A 122 -1.65 5.49 7.23
C ASN A 122 -0.67 4.37 6.87
N GLY A 123 0.10 4.61 5.82
CA GLY A 123 1.33 3.90 5.52
C GLY A 123 2.56 4.62 6.10
N PRO A 124 3.77 4.26 5.65
CA PRO A 124 5.00 4.90 6.08
C PRO A 124 5.11 6.34 5.55
N ARG A 125 6.01 7.11 6.18
CA ARG A 125 6.58 8.32 5.58
C ARG A 125 7.54 7.90 4.47
N ILE A 126 7.47 8.59 3.35
CA ILE A 126 8.36 8.40 2.19
C ILE A 126 9.06 9.72 1.93
N ASP A 127 10.38 9.68 1.95
CA ASP A 127 11.26 10.79 1.57
C ASP A 127 11.81 10.48 0.17
N TYR A 128 11.72 11.43 -0.76
CA TYR A 128 12.08 11.27 -2.17
C TYR A 128 12.97 12.42 -2.64
N ASN A 129 13.77 12.15 -3.67
CA ASN A 129 14.76 13.09 -4.20
C ASN A 129 14.24 13.90 -5.40
N GLY A 130 13.40 13.32 -6.23
CA GLY A 130 12.82 14.00 -7.40
C GLY A 130 13.89 14.47 -8.38
N GLN A 131 14.82 13.59 -8.75
CA GLN A 131 15.92 13.92 -9.63
C GLN A 131 15.52 13.86 -11.12
N PRO A 132 15.95 14.81 -11.94
CA PRO A 132 15.81 14.72 -13.38
C PRO A 132 16.63 13.56 -13.93
N ASN A 133 16.07 12.81 -14.90
CA ASN A 133 16.74 11.70 -15.55
C ASN A 133 17.54 12.20 -16.77
N GLY A 134 18.77 12.65 -16.54
CA GLY A 134 19.70 13.04 -17.59
C GLY A 134 19.37 14.33 -18.35
N ASN A 135 18.15 14.82 -18.29
CA ASN A 135 17.71 16.10 -18.82
C ASN A 135 16.56 16.68 -17.97
N SER A 136 16.32 17.97 -18.12
CA SER A 136 15.28 18.67 -17.36
C SER A 136 13.83 18.29 -17.74
N LEU A 137 13.65 17.44 -18.75
CA LEU A 137 12.33 17.09 -19.28
C LEU A 137 11.84 15.72 -18.82
N THR A 138 12.72 14.89 -18.27
CA THR A 138 12.35 13.55 -17.75
C THR A 138 12.89 13.38 -16.34
N TYR A 139 12.16 12.61 -15.55
CA TYR A 139 12.49 12.36 -14.14
C TYR A 139 12.56 10.88 -13.87
N ASP A 140 13.40 10.49 -12.94
CA ASP A 140 13.54 9.10 -12.54
C ASP A 140 12.32 8.60 -11.81
N VAL A 141 11.96 7.34 -12.08
CA VAL A 141 10.96 6.62 -11.28
C VAL A 141 11.64 6.11 -10.03
N GLU A 142 11.38 6.76 -8.91
CA GLU A 142 11.84 6.30 -7.62
C GLU A 142 10.92 5.19 -7.08
N SER A 143 11.49 4.21 -6.37
CA SER A 143 10.77 3.06 -5.84
C SER A 143 11.08 2.84 -4.37
N PHE A 144 10.04 2.66 -3.56
CA PHE A 144 10.13 2.51 -2.12
C PHE A 144 9.43 1.24 -1.67
N PRO A 145 10.12 0.32 -0.97
CA PRO A 145 9.48 -0.83 -0.37
C PRO A 145 8.55 -0.38 0.75
N VAL A 146 7.35 -0.96 0.78
CA VAL A 146 6.34 -0.70 1.82
C VAL A 146 5.62 -1.99 2.17
N HIS A 147 4.81 -1.98 3.22
CA HIS A 147 3.94 -3.09 3.57
C HIS A 147 2.61 -2.53 4.08
N VAL A 148 1.70 -2.23 3.16
CA VAL A 148 0.44 -1.55 3.47
C VAL A 148 -0.74 -2.36 2.95
N PRO A 149 -1.58 -2.94 3.82
CA PRO A 149 -2.80 -3.61 3.40
C PRO A 149 -3.72 -2.65 2.66
N VAL A 150 -4.39 -3.16 1.63
CA VAL A 150 -5.36 -2.43 0.83
C VAL A 150 -6.54 -3.34 0.52
N GLU A 151 -7.74 -2.79 0.50
CA GLU A 151 -8.97 -3.50 0.15
C GLU A 151 -9.46 -3.04 -1.22
N LYS A 152 -10.19 -3.92 -1.89
CA LYS A 152 -10.81 -3.62 -3.19
C LYS A 152 -11.59 -2.31 -3.15
N GLY A 153 -11.34 -1.45 -4.14
CA GLY A 153 -12.02 -0.16 -4.29
C GLY A 153 -11.39 0.99 -3.51
N GLN A 154 -10.36 0.74 -2.69
CA GLN A 154 -9.63 1.80 -1.99
C GLN A 154 -8.66 2.51 -2.93
N TYR A 155 -8.37 3.76 -2.60
CA TYR A 155 -7.55 4.69 -3.37
C TYR A 155 -6.20 4.93 -2.72
N LEU A 156 -5.21 5.26 -3.56
CA LEU A 156 -3.98 5.89 -3.08
C LEU A 156 -4.27 7.32 -2.63
N ALA A 157 -3.66 7.70 -1.54
CA ALA A 157 -3.68 9.06 -1.03
C ALA A 157 -2.35 9.42 -0.37
N ILE A 158 -2.11 10.70 -0.24
CA ILE A 158 -0.96 11.23 0.48
C ILE A 158 -1.38 12.31 1.47
N SER A 159 -0.64 12.42 2.58
CA SER A 159 -0.68 13.59 3.44
C SER A 159 0.66 14.30 3.37
N ALA A 160 0.65 15.56 2.93
CA ALA A 160 1.85 16.38 2.77
C ALA A 160 1.54 17.86 3.00
N LYS A 161 2.57 18.67 3.31
CA LYS A 161 2.46 20.15 3.31
C LYS A 161 2.50 20.71 1.89
N LYS A 162 3.31 20.11 1.07
CA LYS A 162 3.48 20.42 -0.35
C LYS A 162 3.98 19.17 -1.06
N THR A 163 3.74 19.06 -2.35
CA THR A 163 4.21 17.92 -3.15
C THR A 163 4.64 18.35 -4.54
N SER A 164 5.72 17.77 -5.02
CA SER A 164 6.24 17.91 -6.39
C SER A 164 5.91 16.71 -7.28
N MET A 165 5.06 15.79 -6.82
CA MET A 165 4.64 14.58 -7.56
C MET A 165 3.36 14.81 -8.38
N LEU A 166 3.12 16.02 -8.84
CA LEU A 166 1.89 16.36 -9.55
C LEU A 166 2.14 16.57 -11.03
N ARG A 167 1.25 16.02 -11.85
CA ARG A 167 1.11 16.39 -13.25
C ARG A 167 -0.20 17.10 -13.43
N CYS A 168 -0.15 18.41 -13.66
CA CYS A 168 -1.35 19.21 -13.80
C CYS A 168 -1.73 19.41 -15.28
N SER A 169 -3.03 19.45 -15.52
CA SER A 169 -3.62 19.81 -16.80
C SER A 169 -4.85 20.69 -16.55
N SER A 170 -5.40 21.27 -17.60
CA SER A 170 -6.63 22.08 -17.54
C SER A 170 -7.91 21.25 -17.46
N GLY A 171 -7.83 19.91 -17.34
CA GLY A 171 -9.01 19.02 -17.41
C GLY A 171 -9.36 18.37 -16.09
N GLY A 172 -10.61 18.39 -15.70
CA GLY A 172 -11.29 17.56 -14.75
C GLY A 172 -10.85 17.58 -13.28
N PRO A 173 -11.67 17.07 -12.39
CA PRO A 173 -11.32 16.86 -10.98
C PRO A 173 -10.55 15.52 -10.85
N ASN A 174 -9.22 15.57 -10.94
CA ASN A 174 -8.39 14.37 -10.86
C ASN A 174 -7.99 14.02 -9.42
N GLN A 175 -8.18 14.96 -8.49
CA GLN A 175 -7.91 14.76 -7.07
C GLN A 175 -9.00 15.37 -6.19
N PHE A 176 -9.24 14.70 -5.05
CA PHE A 176 -9.95 15.26 -3.93
C PHE A 176 -8.96 15.75 -2.88
N LEU A 177 -9.09 17.02 -2.49
CA LEU A 177 -8.26 17.65 -1.48
C LEU A 177 -9.05 17.93 -0.21
N PHE A 178 -8.43 17.62 0.91
CA PHE A 178 -8.96 17.82 2.26
C PHE A 178 -7.98 18.64 3.08
N THR A 179 -8.46 19.77 3.59
CA THR A 179 -7.68 20.70 4.38
C THR A 179 -8.44 21.05 5.66
N PRO A 180 -7.93 20.72 6.85
CA PRO A 180 -6.66 20.04 7.16
C PRO A 180 -6.61 18.60 6.68
N ALA A 181 -5.42 17.97 6.77
CA ALA A 181 -5.24 16.57 6.41
C ALA A 181 -6.14 15.64 7.23
N LEU A 182 -6.69 14.63 6.57
CA LEU A 182 -7.54 13.62 7.19
C LEU A 182 -6.74 12.70 8.13
N SER A 183 -7.35 12.37 9.26
CA SER A 183 -6.84 11.35 10.17
C SER A 183 -7.40 9.96 9.80
N PRO A 184 -6.60 8.88 9.99
CA PRO A 184 -7.08 7.53 9.71
C PRO A 184 -8.21 7.13 10.67
N GLY A 185 -9.16 6.34 10.15
CA GLY A 185 -10.31 5.85 10.93
C GLY A 185 -11.40 6.91 11.21
N GLY A 186 -11.22 8.13 10.74
CA GLY A 186 -12.22 9.19 10.89
C GLY A 186 -13.45 8.98 9.99
N PRO A 187 -14.52 9.77 10.22
CA PRO A 187 -15.71 9.73 9.38
C PRO A 187 -15.43 10.28 7.98
N PHE A 188 -16.32 10.01 7.03
CA PHE A 188 -16.29 10.69 5.74
C PHE A 188 -16.45 12.20 5.92
N GLN A 189 -15.54 12.96 5.35
CA GLN A 189 -15.57 14.42 5.32
C GLN A 189 -15.86 14.91 3.92
N THR A 190 -16.48 16.07 3.81
CA THR A 190 -16.65 16.78 2.54
C THR A 190 -15.30 17.33 2.10
N LEU A 191 -14.97 17.21 0.82
CA LEU A 191 -13.72 17.75 0.27
C LEU A 191 -13.67 19.28 0.42
N SER A 192 -12.46 19.80 0.51
CA SER A 192 -12.24 21.25 0.53
C SER A 192 -12.31 21.83 -0.89
N TYR A 193 -11.72 21.15 -1.84
CA TYR A 193 -11.77 21.46 -3.27
C TYR A 193 -11.24 20.29 -4.12
N THR A 194 -11.44 20.38 -5.43
CA THR A 194 -10.84 19.49 -6.43
C THR A 194 -9.76 20.24 -7.20
N ASP A 195 -8.79 19.50 -7.76
CA ASP A 195 -7.88 20.08 -8.75
C ASP A 195 -7.71 19.16 -9.97
N GLY A 196 -7.21 19.73 -11.07
CA GLY A 196 -6.93 19.03 -12.32
C GLY A 196 -5.54 18.38 -12.36
N CYS A 197 -4.90 18.17 -11.22
CA CYS A 197 -3.60 17.52 -11.15
C CYS A 197 -3.75 16.04 -10.80
N TRP A 198 -2.90 15.19 -11.38
CA TRP A 198 -2.75 13.79 -11.01
C TRP A 198 -1.58 13.63 -10.05
N LEU A 199 -1.71 12.70 -9.09
CA LEU A 199 -0.56 12.19 -8.35
C LEU A 199 0.23 11.26 -9.27
N LEU A 200 1.53 11.49 -9.40
CA LEU A 200 2.42 10.57 -10.09
C LEU A 200 2.89 9.48 -9.11
N LEU A 201 1.94 8.67 -8.66
CA LEU A 201 2.13 7.62 -7.66
C LEU A 201 1.50 6.32 -8.15
N GLU A 202 2.29 5.23 -8.15
CA GLU A 202 1.89 3.88 -8.55
C GLU A 202 2.09 2.91 -7.39
N ALA A 203 1.09 2.13 -7.06
CA ALA A 203 1.23 1.02 -6.12
C ALA A 203 1.50 -0.29 -6.87
N VAL A 204 2.47 -1.07 -6.37
CA VAL A 204 2.70 -2.46 -6.74
C VAL A 204 2.25 -3.33 -5.59
N TYR A 205 1.28 -4.22 -5.81
CA TYR A 205 0.66 -5.01 -4.76
C TYR A 205 0.47 -6.48 -5.15
N GLN A 206 0.25 -7.33 -4.14
CA GLN A 206 0.04 -8.78 -4.25
C GLN A 206 -1.13 -9.20 -3.39
#